data_af083938622769faf1f748a05496b9d1
#
_entry.id   af083938622769faf1f748a05496b9d1
#
_cell.length_a   1.000
_cell.length_b   1.000
_cell.length_c   1.000
_cell.angle_alpha   90.00
_cell.angle_beta   90.00
_cell.angle_gamma   90.00
#
_symmetry.space_group_name_H-M   'P 1'
#
loop_
_entity.id
_entity.type
_entity.pdbx_description
1 polymer ?
#
loop_
_entity_poly.entity_id
_entity_poly.type
_entity_poly.pdbx_seq_one_letter_code
_entity_poly.pdbx_strand_id
1 'polypeptide(L)'
;MKQTNSHNQAISVAFAGHRSIPYDKVPSLRKVLRTMILEHYNQGIHIFYCGMAMGFDLLAAETVLSMKKVYPDITLVATVPYRGQCEKFTPYNKERYRNALAKADEVVILAESYADDCFLRRNDYMLSCSGHLIAYFDGVPKGGT
;
A
#
# COMPACT_ATOMS: atom_id res chain seq x y z
N MET A 1 -7.49 -19.92 -11.33
CA MET A 1 -7.60 -19.22 -11.18
C MET A 1 -7.43 -18.52 -10.96
N LYS A 2 -7.58 -18.22 -11.07
CA LYS A 2 -7.46 -17.35 -10.88
C LYS A 2 -7.58 -16.56 -10.48
N GLN A 3 -7.34 -16.27 -10.16
CA GLN A 3 -7.49 -15.29 -9.90
C GLN A 3 -7.57 -14.56 -9.95
N THR A 4 -7.59 -14.96 -9.34
CA THR A 4 -7.73 -14.04 -9.89
C THR A 4 -7.92 -12.65 -9.70
N ASN A 5 -7.42 -11.84 -10.37
CA ASN A 5 -7.57 -10.42 -10.26
C ASN A 5 -8.96 -9.99 -10.74
N SER A 6 -9.79 -9.49 -9.83
CA SER A 6 -11.16 -9.12 -10.14
C SER A 6 -11.29 -7.67 -10.58
N HIS A 7 -10.18 -6.89 -10.63
CA HIS A 7 -10.22 -5.47 -10.89
C HIS A 7 -9.52 -5.11 -12.21
N ASN A 8 -10.00 -4.03 -12.83
CA ASN A 8 -9.41 -3.52 -14.06
C ASN A 8 -8.14 -2.73 -13.75
N GLN A 9 -7.03 -3.07 -14.41
CA GLN A 9 -5.76 -2.38 -14.24
C GLN A 9 -5.87 -0.87 -14.51
N ALA A 10 -6.68 -0.46 -15.49
CA ALA A 10 -6.79 0.95 -15.88
C ALA A 10 -7.32 1.84 -14.76
N ILE A 11 -8.03 1.28 -13.79
CA ILE A 11 -8.59 2.03 -12.65
C ILE A 11 -7.90 1.69 -11.34
N SER A 12 -6.72 1.06 -11.42
CA SER A 12 -5.98 0.58 -10.25
C SER A 12 -4.59 1.21 -10.19
N VAL A 13 -4.13 1.49 -8.98
CA VAL A 13 -2.82 2.08 -8.73
C VAL A 13 -2.15 1.33 -7.58
N ALA A 14 -0.84 1.14 -7.68
CA ALA A 14 -0.02 0.53 -6.63
C ALA A 14 0.82 1.59 -5.95
N PHE A 15 1.12 1.38 -4.67
CA PHE A 15 2.06 2.22 -3.92
C PHE A 15 3.40 1.52 -3.79
N ALA A 16 4.49 2.31 -3.83
CA ALA A 16 5.83 1.81 -3.54
C ALA A 16 6.67 2.93 -2.92
N GLY A 17 7.42 2.63 -1.87
CA GLY A 17 8.26 3.64 -1.25
C GLY A 17 9.13 3.08 -0.13
N HIS A 18 9.90 3.96 0.48
CA HIS A 18 10.84 3.60 1.53
C HIS A 18 10.15 3.12 2.80
N ARG A 19 10.77 2.16 3.46
CA ARG A 19 10.28 1.62 4.74
C ARG A 19 10.53 2.54 5.91
N SER A 20 11.37 3.54 5.74
CA SER A 20 11.70 4.50 6.77
C SER A 20 11.45 5.91 6.27
N ILE A 21 10.59 6.65 6.97
CA ILE A 21 10.26 8.02 6.64
C ILE A 21 10.72 8.89 7.80
N PRO A 22 11.53 9.93 7.56
CA PRO A 22 11.89 10.86 8.65
C PRO A 22 10.64 11.43 9.30
N TYR A 23 10.63 11.44 10.62
CA TYR A 23 9.44 11.83 11.39
C TYR A 23 8.93 13.22 10.98
N ASP A 24 9.84 14.17 10.78
CA ASP A 24 9.47 15.54 10.42
C ASP A 24 8.91 15.67 9.02
N LYS A 25 9.05 14.66 8.17
CA LYS A 25 8.52 14.67 6.80
C LYS A 25 7.14 14.04 6.69
N VAL A 26 6.67 13.36 7.73
CA VAL A 26 5.40 12.64 7.68
C VAL A 26 4.21 13.56 7.37
N PRO A 27 4.06 14.74 8.04
CA PRO A 27 2.91 15.59 7.74
C PRO A 27 2.88 16.08 6.29
N SER A 28 4.02 16.50 5.73
CA SER A 28 4.07 16.98 4.35
C SER A 28 3.85 15.85 3.36
N LEU A 29 4.39 14.67 3.63
CA LEU A 29 4.19 13.52 2.76
C LEU A 29 2.72 13.07 2.77
N ARG A 30 2.07 13.08 3.93
CA ARG A 30 0.65 12.78 4.02
C ARG A 30 -0.17 13.72 3.15
N LYS A 31 0.17 14.98 3.14
CA LYS A 31 -0.50 16.00 2.33
C LYS A 31 -0.35 15.71 0.84
N VAL A 32 0.88 15.38 0.42
CA VAL A 32 1.15 15.02 -0.97
C VAL A 32 0.38 13.78 -1.37
N LEU A 33 0.35 12.78 -0.50
CA LEU A 33 -0.40 11.54 -0.74
C LEU A 33 -1.88 11.83 -0.96
N ARG A 34 -2.49 12.67 -0.10
CA ARG A 34 -3.90 13.03 -0.25
C ARG A 34 -4.15 13.68 -1.60
N THR A 35 -3.28 14.58 -2.02
CA THR A 35 -3.39 15.24 -3.32
C THR A 35 -3.31 14.24 -4.46
N MET A 36 -2.32 13.34 -4.42
CA MET A 36 -2.13 12.36 -5.48
C MET A 36 -3.27 11.35 -5.56
N ILE A 37 -3.76 10.90 -4.41
CA ILE A 37 -4.91 9.99 -4.37
C ILE A 37 -6.13 10.67 -4.97
N LEU A 38 -6.37 11.92 -4.59
CA LEU A 38 -7.52 12.67 -5.11
C LEU A 38 -7.41 12.90 -6.62
N GLU A 39 -6.21 13.23 -7.11
CA GLU A 39 -6.00 13.40 -8.55
C GLU A 39 -6.31 12.11 -9.32
N HIS A 40 -5.87 10.96 -8.80
CA HIS A 40 -6.19 9.68 -9.43
C HIS A 40 -7.69 9.40 -9.36
N TYR A 41 -8.29 9.65 -8.20
CA TYR A 41 -9.72 9.45 -8.02
C TYR A 41 -10.53 10.28 -9.03
N ASN A 42 -10.13 11.52 -9.25
CA ASN A 42 -10.82 12.40 -10.20
C ASN A 42 -10.68 11.92 -11.65
N GLN A 43 -9.70 11.06 -11.92
CA GLN A 43 -9.51 10.43 -13.23
C GLN A 43 -10.19 9.08 -13.33
N GLY A 44 -10.96 8.68 -12.32
CA GLY A 44 -11.64 7.40 -12.29
C GLY A 44 -10.82 6.25 -11.74
N ILE A 45 -9.65 6.53 -11.17
CA ILE A 45 -8.77 5.51 -10.59
C ILE A 45 -9.08 5.44 -9.10
N HIS A 46 -9.74 4.37 -8.66
CA HIS A 46 -10.24 4.30 -7.29
C HIS A 46 -9.86 3.02 -6.54
N ILE A 47 -9.04 2.16 -7.14
CA ILE A 47 -8.58 0.92 -6.49
C ILE A 47 -7.09 1.06 -6.18
N PHE A 48 -6.74 0.94 -4.89
CA PHE A 48 -5.39 1.22 -4.40
C PHE A 48 -4.80 -0.04 -3.77
N TYR A 49 -3.70 -0.52 -4.36
CA TYR A 49 -2.97 -1.69 -3.87
C TYR A 49 -1.82 -1.24 -2.97
N CYS A 50 -1.75 -1.79 -1.77
CA CYS A 50 -0.75 -1.41 -0.78
C CYS A 50 -0.05 -2.64 -0.22
N GLY A 51 1.28 -2.60 -0.15
CA GLY A 51 2.10 -3.73 0.29
C GLY A 51 2.24 -3.89 1.80
N MET A 52 1.72 -2.94 2.57
CA MET A 52 1.59 -3.02 4.02
C MET A 52 2.91 -3.03 4.80
N ALA A 53 4.03 -2.63 4.18
CA ALA A 53 5.29 -2.49 4.90
C ALA A 53 5.26 -1.24 5.78
N MET A 54 6.16 -1.19 6.76
CA MET A 54 6.35 0.04 7.56
C MET A 54 6.74 1.20 6.66
N GLY A 55 6.60 2.42 7.18
CA GLY A 55 6.99 3.63 6.46
C GLY A 55 5.94 4.07 5.46
N PHE A 56 6.35 4.20 4.21
CA PHE A 56 5.49 4.76 3.17
C PHE A 56 4.18 3.96 3.00
N ASP A 57 4.27 2.64 2.99
CA ASP A 57 3.09 1.80 2.75
C ASP A 57 2.00 2.01 3.81
N LEU A 58 2.37 1.98 5.09
CA LEU A 58 1.38 2.20 6.15
C LEU A 58 0.79 3.60 6.08
N LEU A 59 1.62 4.60 5.78
CA LEU A 59 1.14 5.96 5.64
C LEU A 59 0.16 6.07 4.47
N ALA A 60 0.48 5.43 3.35
CA ALA A 60 -0.38 5.42 2.18
C ALA A 60 -1.71 4.72 2.48
N ALA A 61 -1.67 3.56 3.14
CA ALA A 61 -2.88 2.83 3.50
C ALA A 61 -3.79 3.67 4.41
N GLU A 62 -3.20 4.30 5.42
CA GLU A 62 -3.96 5.16 6.33
C GLU A 62 -4.58 6.36 5.60
N THR A 63 -3.85 6.93 4.64
CA THR A 63 -4.34 8.06 3.87
C THR A 63 -5.52 7.64 2.98
N VAL A 64 -5.39 6.50 2.31
CA VAL A 64 -6.50 5.95 1.50
C VAL A 64 -7.73 5.75 2.35
N LEU A 65 -7.57 5.15 3.53
CA LEU A 65 -8.70 4.88 4.43
C LEU A 65 -9.35 6.16 4.93
N SER A 66 -8.56 7.20 5.20
CA SER A 66 -9.13 8.48 5.63
C SER A 66 -9.93 9.13 4.51
N MET A 67 -9.48 9.01 3.26
CA MET A 67 -10.18 9.57 2.11
C MET A 67 -11.42 8.75 1.75
N LYS A 68 -11.40 7.47 2.04
CA LYS A 68 -12.57 6.61 1.80
C LYS A 68 -13.79 7.07 2.59
N LYS A 69 -13.60 7.75 3.71
CA LYS A 69 -14.71 8.30 4.49
C LYS A 69 -15.48 9.36 3.73
N VAL A 70 -14.81 10.06 2.81
CA VAL A 70 -15.43 11.09 1.98
C VAL A 70 -15.83 10.53 0.62
N TYR A 71 -15.05 9.59 0.09
CA TYR A 71 -15.25 8.97 -1.21
C TYR A 71 -15.42 7.46 -1.02
N PRO A 72 -16.64 6.99 -0.68
CA PRO A 72 -16.84 5.59 -0.26
C PRO A 72 -16.54 4.52 -1.30
N ASP A 73 -16.48 4.88 -2.57
CA ASP A 73 -16.16 3.92 -3.64
C ASP A 73 -14.65 3.69 -3.81
N ILE A 74 -13.80 4.37 -3.02
CA ILE A 74 -12.39 4.05 -2.97
C ILE A 74 -12.22 2.66 -2.36
N THR A 75 -11.38 1.84 -3.00
CA THR A 75 -11.10 0.47 -2.56
C THR A 75 -9.63 0.35 -2.17
N LEU A 76 -9.38 -0.16 -0.97
CA LEU A 76 -8.02 -0.48 -0.53
C LEU A 76 -7.83 -2.00 -0.56
N VAL A 77 -6.84 -2.44 -1.33
CA VAL A 77 -6.44 -3.85 -1.39
C VAL A 77 -5.11 -3.99 -0.65
N ALA A 78 -5.13 -4.62 0.51
CA ALA A 78 -3.92 -4.88 1.28
C ALA A 78 -3.26 -6.13 0.72
N THR A 79 -2.05 -5.98 0.18
CA THR A 79 -1.31 -7.09 -0.43
C THR A 79 -0.18 -7.50 0.50
N VAL A 80 -0.40 -8.58 1.23
CA VAL A 80 0.50 -9.05 2.28
C VAL A 80 1.48 -10.05 1.69
N PRO A 81 2.79 -9.79 1.78
CA PRO A 81 3.79 -10.70 1.17
C PRO A 81 3.81 -12.07 1.83
N TYR A 82 3.60 -12.14 3.15
CA TYR A 82 3.49 -13.41 3.86
C TYR A 82 2.75 -13.19 5.17
N ARG A 83 2.09 -14.23 5.64
CA ARG A 83 1.38 -14.19 6.91
C ARG A 83 2.40 -13.99 8.03
N GLY A 84 2.12 -13.04 8.92
CA GLY A 84 3.06 -12.70 9.97
C GLY A 84 3.98 -11.53 9.63
N GLN A 85 3.74 -10.83 8.53
CA GLN A 85 4.55 -9.69 8.10
C GLN A 85 4.86 -8.70 9.22
N CYS A 86 3.92 -8.45 10.12
CA CYS A 86 4.08 -7.41 11.14
C CYS A 86 4.76 -7.90 12.42
N GLU A 87 5.19 -9.16 12.49
CA GLU A 87 5.73 -9.70 13.75
C GLU A 87 6.89 -8.89 14.31
N LYS A 88 7.76 -8.38 13.45
CA LYS A 88 8.94 -7.61 13.87
C LYS A 88 8.71 -6.11 13.85
N PHE A 89 7.50 -5.65 13.59
CA PHE A 89 7.19 -4.23 13.68
C PHE A 89 7.21 -3.78 15.13
N THR A 90 7.46 -2.48 15.36
CA THR A 90 7.30 -1.92 16.70
C THR A 90 5.83 -2.04 17.12
N PRO A 91 5.54 -2.01 18.45
CA PRO A 91 4.14 -2.08 18.89
C PRO A 91 3.25 -1.02 18.27
N TYR A 92 3.74 0.19 18.11
CA TYR A 92 3.01 1.27 17.47
C TYR A 92 2.66 0.92 16.01
N ASN A 93 3.64 0.45 15.25
CA ASN A 93 3.42 0.11 13.85
C ASN A 93 2.59 -1.17 13.70
N LYS A 94 2.69 -2.12 14.65
CA LYS A 94 1.82 -3.29 14.64
C LYS A 94 0.35 -2.89 14.74
N GLU A 95 0.04 -1.94 15.60
CA GLU A 95 -1.33 -1.50 15.77
C GLU A 95 -1.84 -0.80 14.51
N ARG A 96 -1.02 0.06 13.93
CA ARG A 96 -1.36 0.72 12.66
C ARG A 96 -1.64 -0.30 11.56
N TYR A 97 -0.77 -1.31 11.47
CA TYR A 97 -0.91 -2.40 10.50
C TYR A 97 -2.24 -3.14 10.70
N ARG A 98 -2.51 -3.55 11.93
CA ARG A 98 -3.73 -4.29 12.24
C ARG A 98 -5.00 -3.49 11.95
N ASN A 99 -4.97 -2.20 12.28
CA ASN A 99 -6.09 -1.32 12.00
C ASN A 99 -6.33 -1.18 10.49
N ALA A 100 -5.28 -0.96 9.73
CA ALA A 100 -5.38 -0.82 8.29
C ALA A 100 -5.87 -2.11 7.65
N LEU A 101 -5.33 -3.24 8.10
CA LEU A 101 -5.72 -4.55 7.56
C LEU A 101 -7.19 -4.85 7.84
N ALA A 102 -7.65 -4.52 9.05
CA ALA A 102 -9.05 -4.75 9.43
C ALA A 102 -10.01 -3.89 8.62
N LYS A 103 -9.58 -2.71 8.17
CA LYS A 103 -10.42 -1.77 7.43
C LYS A 103 -10.26 -1.87 5.92
N ALA A 104 -9.30 -2.65 5.44
CA ALA A 104 -9.10 -2.84 4.02
C ALA A 104 -10.33 -3.53 3.40
N ASP A 105 -10.63 -3.17 2.18
CA ASP A 105 -11.76 -3.79 1.46
C ASP A 105 -11.43 -5.21 1.05
N GLU A 106 -10.16 -5.46 0.70
CA GLU A 106 -9.68 -6.80 0.35
C GLU A 106 -8.31 -7.02 0.97
N VAL A 107 -8.03 -8.25 1.34
CA VAL A 107 -6.73 -8.67 1.85
C VAL A 107 -6.26 -9.85 1.03
N VAL A 108 -5.11 -9.71 0.39
CA VAL A 108 -4.49 -10.78 -0.40
C VAL A 108 -3.21 -11.20 0.31
N ILE A 109 -3.13 -12.44 0.74
CA ILE A 109 -1.94 -12.98 1.41
C ILE A 109 -1.25 -13.91 0.42
N LEU A 110 -0.04 -13.55 0.00
CA LEU A 110 0.64 -14.25 -1.08
C LEU A 110 1.40 -15.51 -0.65
N ALA A 111 1.75 -15.61 0.64
CA ALA A 111 2.46 -16.78 1.14
C ALA A 111 2.15 -16.98 2.62
N GLU A 112 2.26 -18.21 3.09
CA GLU A 112 2.01 -18.55 4.50
C GLU A 112 3.20 -18.21 5.38
N SER A 113 4.41 -18.16 4.82
CA SER A 113 5.61 -17.88 5.60
C SER A 113 6.61 -17.07 4.77
N TYR A 114 7.59 -16.50 5.46
CA TYR A 114 8.64 -15.69 4.84
C TYR A 114 9.46 -16.52 3.85
N ALA A 115 9.80 -15.91 2.72
CA ALA A 115 10.78 -16.40 1.77
C ALA A 115 11.60 -15.21 1.29
N ASP A 116 12.84 -15.46 0.85
CA ASP A 116 13.75 -14.35 0.49
C ASP A 116 13.21 -13.43 -0.60
N ASP A 117 12.39 -13.96 -1.51
CA ASP A 117 11.83 -13.19 -2.60
C ASP A 117 10.39 -12.71 -2.35
N CYS A 118 9.89 -12.84 -1.12
CA CYS A 118 8.48 -12.56 -0.84
C CYS A 118 8.10 -11.10 -1.13
N PHE A 119 8.98 -10.16 -0.85
CA PHE A 119 8.70 -8.74 -1.10
C PHE A 119 8.70 -8.44 -2.60
N LEU A 120 9.63 -9.05 -3.33
CA LEU A 120 9.69 -8.90 -4.78
C LEU A 120 8.43 -9.47 -5.43
N ARG A 121 7.99 -10.65 -4.99
CA ARG A 121 6.76 -11.27 -5.50
C ARG A 121 5.53 -10.41 -5.20
N ARG A 122 5.49 -9.79 -3.99
CA ARG A 122 4.40 -8.90 -3.64
C ARG A 122 4.38 -7.68 -4.57
N ASN A 123 5.54 -7.10 -4.84
CA ASN A 123 5.63 -5.95 -5.73
C ASN A 123 5.20 -6.33 -7.15
N ASP A 124 5.67 -7.47 -7.65
CA ASP A 124 5.28 -7.97 -8.98
C ASP A 124 3.77 -8.17 -9.07
N TYR A 125 3.17 -8.73 -8.02
CA TYR A 125 1.73 -8.94 -8.00
C TYR A 125 0.98 -7.60 -8.09
N MET A 126 1.37 -6.62 -7.28
CA MET A 126 0.71 -5.32 -7.27
C MET A 126 0.85 -4.61 -8.62
N LEU A 127 2.05 -4.68 -9.22
CA LEU A 127 2.28 -4.06 -10.52
C LEU A 127 1.51 -4.76 -11.62
N SER A 128 1.32 -6.08 -11.52
CA SER A 128 0.52 -6.82 -12.50
C SER A 128 -0.97 -6.46 -12.43
N CYS A 129 -1.43 -5.98 -11.28
CA CYS A 129 -2.82 -5.62 -11.06
C CYS A 129 -3.11 -4.14 -11.33
N SER A 130 -2.08 -3.32 -11.57
CA SER A 130 -2.22 -1.87 -11.58
C SER A 130 -1.68 -1.27 -12.87
N GLY A 131 -2.40 -0.26 -13.39
CA GLY A 131 -1.94 0.50 -14.54
C GLY A 131 -1.20 1.78 -14.15
N HIS A 132 -1.13 2.09 -12.85
CA HIS A 132 -0.54 3.32 -12.34
C HIS A 132 0.28 3.03 -11.09
N LEU A 133 1.22 3.91 -10.79
CA LEU A 133 2.09 3.78 -9.63
C LEU A 133 2.24 5.12 -8.91
N ILE A 134 2.08 5.12 -7.60
CA ILE A 134 2.42 6.26 -6.73
C ILE A 134 3.63 5.82 -5.92
N ALA A 135 4.77 6.45 -6.16
CA ALA A 135 6.02 6.05 -5.53
C ALA A 135 6.65 7.20 -4.75
N TYR A 136 7.30 6.85 -3.64
CA TYR A 136 8.09 7.80 -2.85
C TYR A 136 9.55 7.35 -2.83
N PHE A 137 10.43 8.22 -3.31
CA PHE A 137 11.86 7.98 -3.30
C PHE A 137 12.54 9.31 -2.99
N ASP A 138 13.39 9.33 -1.96
CA ASP A 138 14.04 10.57 -1.51
C ASP A 138 15.34 10.88 -2.25
N GLY A 139 15.69 10.10 -3.27
CA GLY A 139 16.91 10.31 -4.06
C GLY A 139 18.14 9.60 -3.52
N VAL A 140 18.02 8.93 -2.38
CA VAL A 140 19.14 8.21 -1.75
C VAL A 140 18.89 6.71 -1.91
N PRO A 141 19.73 5.98 -2.65
CA PRO A 141 19.54 4.53 -2.81
C PRO A 141 19.53 3.81 -1.47
N LYS A 142 18.56 2.89 -1.29
CA LYS A 142 18.40 2.10 -0.07
C LYS A 142 18.05 0.67 -0.44
N GLY A 143 18.60 -0.27 0.29
CA GLY A 143 18.27 -1.66 0.07
C GLY A 143 16.80 -1.93 0.35
N GLY A 144 16.17 -2.80 -0.43
CA GLY A 144 14.82 -3.23 -0.22
C GLY A 144 13.72 -2.26 -0.67
N THR A 145 14.08 -1.24 -1.41
CA THR A 145 13.10 -0.26 -1.90
C THR A 145 12.66 -0.56 -3.32
#